data_363a64fda36d0767fac6a5eef2625a5e
#
_entry.id   363a64fda36d0767fac6a5eef2625a5e
#
_cell.length_a   1.000
_cell.length_b   1.000
_cell.length_c   1.000
_cell.angle_alpha   90.00
_cell.angle_beta   90.00
_cell.angle_gamma   90.00
#
_symmetry.space_group_name_H-M   'P 1'
#
loop_
_entity.id
_entity.type
_entity.pdbx_description
1 polymer ?
#
loop_
_entity_poly.entity_id
_entity_poly.type
_entity_poly.pdbx_seq_one_letter_code
_entity_poly.pdbx_strand_id
1 'polypeptide(L)'
;MQKDTGNNTKSETSIGYHDGEVETVISVDDVNRQAQQLAESVGLEKISGLVEGDPFLKIDDLNAGYGKMEILHEFNLQVGKGQSLCMIGPNGAGKSTVLHSIFGFTRIFSGQILSRIDDSEKYITQLSSSQKLKEAGISYILQDNSVFPDMTVEENL
;
A
#
# COMPACT_ATOMS: atom_id res chain seq x y z
N MET A 1 8.55 50.86 -18.60
CA MET A 1 9.40 49.68 -18.80
C MET A 1 9.57 49.02 -17.44
N GLN A 2 8.63 48.18 -17.07
CA GLN A 2 8.55 47.54 -15.77
C GLN A 2 8.79 46.03 -16.00
N LYS A 3 9.83 45.47 -15.37
CA LYS A 3 10.15 44.06 -15.45
C LYS A 3 9.31 43.35 -14.41
N ASP A 4 8.44 42.47 -14.87
CA ASP A 4 7.81 41.43 -14.06
C ASP A 4 8.85 40.38 -13.68
N THR A 5 9.17 40.33 -12.39
CA THR A 5 9.89 39.21 -11.79
C THR A 5 8.89 38.19 -11.32
N GLY A 6 8.62 37.20 -12.15
CA GLY A 6 7.84 36.00 -11.77
C GLY A 6 8.51 35.28 -10.61
N ASN A 7 7.88 35.31 -9.46
CA ASN A 7 8.29 34.58 -8.26
C ASN A 7 7.83 33.14 -8.40
N ASN A 8 8.74 32.27 -8.86
CA ASN A 8 8.52 30.84 -8.96
C ASN A 8 8.77 30.21 -7.57
N THR A 9 7.74 30.19 -6.72
CA THR A 9 7.77 29.53 -5.43
C THR A 9 7.80 28.00 -5.66
N LYS A 10 9.00 27.42 -5.72
CA LYS A 10 9.20 25.99 -5.59
C LYS A 10 8.75 25.58 -4.19
N SER A 11 7.82 24.64 -4.09
CA SER A 11 7.45 24.05 -2.81
C SER A 11 8.59 23.13 -2.36
N GLU A 12 9.40 23.62 -1.44
CA GLU A 12 10.50 22.88 -0.84
C GLU A 12 10.00 22.22 0.45
N THR A 13 10.21 20.90 0.57
CA THR A 13 9.92 20.17 1.80
C THR A 13 11.23 19.77 2.45
N SER A 14 11.45 20.21 3.69
CA SER A 14 12.63 19.84 4.47
C SER A 14 12.42 18.50 5.18
N ILE A 15 13.39 17.59 5.06
CA ILE A 15 13.39 16.30 5.76
C ILE A 15 14.68 16.22 6.59
N GLY A 16 14.53 16.16 7.91
CA GLY A 16 15.60 15.99 8.88
C GLY A 16 16.03 17.29 9.58
N TYR A 17 16.12 17.23 10.89
CA TYR A 17 16.68 18.26 11.75
C TYR A 17 17.84 17.67 12.56
N HIS A 18 19.00 18.29 12.51
CA HIS A 18 20.09 18.08 13.45
C HIS A 18 20.52 19.44 13.98
N ASP A 19 20.51 19.63 15.31
CA ASP A 19 20.87 20.87 16.00
C ASP A 19 20.13 22.14 15.53
N GLY A 20 18.90 22.00 15.02
CA GLY A 20 18.06 23.13 14.58
C GLY A 20 18.36 23.63 13.16
N GLU A 21 19.25 22.99 12.42
CA GLU A 21 19.52 23.28 11.02
C GLU A 21 18.89 22.24 10.11
N VAL A 22 18.44 22.68 8.93
CA VAL A 22 17.87 21.79 7.88
C VAL A 22 19.02 21.20 7.07
N GLU A 23 19.31 19.91 7.23
CA GLU A 23 20.43 19.25 6.53
C GLU A 23 20.14 18.94 5.07
N THR A 24 18.89 18.71 4.71
CA THR A 24 18.54 18.32 3.33
C THR A 24 17.19 18.89 2.90
N VAL A 25 17.18 19.63 1.82
CA VAL A 25 15.98 20.10 1.14
C VAL A 25 15.77 19.23 -0.10
N ILE A 26 14.74 18.41 -0.10
CA ILE A 26 14.37 17.62 -1.27
C ILE A 26 13.14 18.26 -1.90
N SER A 27 13.25 18.64 -3.17
CA SER A 27 12.13 19.17 -3.94
C SER A 27 11.09 18.05 -4.18
N VAL A 28 9.81 18.36 -4.01
CA VAL A 28 8.71 17.43 -4.33
C VAL A 28 8.79 16.96 -5.78
N ASP A 29 9.24 17.85 -6.68
CA ASP A 29 9.43 17.52 -8.10
C ASP A 29 10.56 16.51 -8.33
N ASP A 30 11.63 16.57 -7.53
CA ASP A 30 12.73 15.60 -7.62
C ASP A 30 12.31 14.23 -7.09
N VAL A 31 11.54 14.19 -6.00
CA VAL A 31 10.96 12.93 -5.47
C VAL A 31 10.01 12.32 -6.48
N ASN A 32 9.13 13.11 -7.08
CA ASN A 32 8.20 12.62 -8.10
C ASN A 32 8.93 12.11 -9.35
N ARG A 33 9.97 12.82 -9.78
CA ARG A 33 10.80 12.41 -10.93
C ARG A 33 11.53 11.10 -10.64
N GLN A 34 12.13 10.95 -9.47
CA GLN A 34 12.79 9.72 -9.07
C GLN A 34 11.79 8.56 -8.92
N ALA A 35 10.61 8.81 -8.36
CA ALA A 35 9.55 7.81 -8.27
C ALA A 35 9.06 7.37 -9.66
N GLN A 36 8.88 8.28 -10.59
CA GLN A 36 8.54 7.96 -11.97
C GLN A 36 9.64 7.14 -12.67
N GLN A 37 10.90 7.55 -12.54
CA GLN A 37 12.03 6.82 -13.11
C GLN A 37 12.16 5.39 -12.53
N LEU A 38 11.91 5.24 -11.23
CA LEU A 38 11.87 3.91 -10.59
C LEU A 38 10.69 3.08 -11.11
N ALA A 39 9.50 3.66 -11.21
CA ALA A 39 8.30 2.98 -11.73
C ALA A 39 8.49 2.54 -13.19
N GLU A 40 9.10 3.35 -14.03
CA GLU A 40 9.44 3.01 -15.42
C GLU A 40 10.56 1.96 -15.53
N SER A 41 11.50 1.93 -14.57
CA SER A 41 12.63 0.98 -14.57
C SER A 41 12.26 -0.40 -14.01
N VAL A 42 11.22 -0.47 -13.18
CA VAL A 42 10.71 -1.73 -12.60
C VAL A 42 9.42 -2.11 -13.34
N GLY A 43 9.58 -2.65 -14.54
CA GLY A 43 8.43 -3.18 -15.30
C GLY A 43 7.69 -4.28 -14.53
N LEU A 44 6.38 -4.40 -14.77
CA LEU A 44 5.51 -5.44 -14.19
C LEU A 44 6.10 -6.85 -14.33
N GLU A 45 6.87 -7.11 -15.40
CA GLU A 45 7.60 -8.37 -15.61
C GLU A 45 8.65 -8.67 -14.52
N LYS A 46 9.28 -7.64 -13.97
CA LYS A 46 10.25 -7.78 -12.88
C LYS A 46 9.59 -8.08 -11.55
N ILE A 47 8.40 -7.56 -11.32
CA ILE A 47 7.61 -7.79 -10.09
C ILE A 47 7.04 -9.20 -10.10
N SER A 48 6.52 -9.68 -11.24
CA SER A 48 6.04 -11.05 -11.39
C SER A 48 7.16 -12.10 -11.27
N GLY A 49 8.38 -11.77 -11.65
CA GLY A 49 9.56 -12.64 -11.48
C GLY A 49 10.09 -12.75 -10.05
N LEU A 50 9.60 -11.96 -9.10
CA LEU A 50 9.97 -12.04 -7.68
C LEU A 50 9.22 -13.15 -6.93
N VAL A 51 8.15 -13.67 -7.50
CA VAL A 51 7.38 -14.79 -6.95
C VAL A 51 7.75 -16.05 -7.71
N GLU A 52 8.48 -16.95 -7.06
CA GLU A 52 8.75 -18.29 -7.61
C GLU A 52 7.49 -19.15 -7.47
N GLY A 53 6.94 -19.58 -8.61
CA GLY A 53 5.74 -20.41 -8.68
C GLY A 53 4.43 -19.59 -8.55
N ASP A 54 3.38 -20.24 -8.10
CA ASP A 54 2.06 -19.62 -7.96
C ASP A 54 2.01 -18.71 -6.74
N PRO A 55 1.50 -17.47 -6.87
CA PRO A 55 1.40 -16.53 -5.76
C PRO A 55 0.43 -17.03 -4.68
N PHE A 56 0.80 -16.82 -3.42
CA PHE A 56 -0.10 -17.07 -2.28
C PHE A 56 -1.24 -16.05 -2.21
N LEU A 57 -0.94 -14.79 -2.54
CA LEU A 57 -1.91 -13.70 -2.67
C LEU A 57 -1.68 -13.00 -3.99
N LYS A 58 -2.75 -12.80 -4.75
CA LYS A 58 -2.74 -12.08 -6.02
C LYS A 58 -3.85 -11.03 -6.05
N ILE A 59 -3.50 -9.85 -6.50
CA ILE A 59 -4.43 -8.76 -6.78
C ILE A 59 -4.30 -8.43 -8.26
N ASP A 60 -5.40 -8.47 -8.99
CA ASP A 60 -5.46 -8.18 -10.42
C ASP A 60 -6.39 -6.99 -10.68
N ASP A 61 -5.84 -5.95 -11.30
CA ASP A 61 -6.52 -4.74 -11.80
C ASP A 61 -7.52 -4.14 -10.81
N LEU A 62 -7.12 -4.07 -9.53
CA LEU A 62 -8.00 -3.68 -8.45
C LEU A 62 -8.26 -2.19 -8.45
N ASN A 63 -9.54 -1.83 -8.54
CA ASN A 63 -10.06 -0.49 -8.27
C ASN A 63 -10.84 -0.51 -6.96
N ALA A 64 -10.35 0.23 -5.96
CA ALA A 64 -10.90 0.18 -4.62
C ALA A 64 -10.79 1.53 -3.88
N GLY A 65 -11.64 1.72 -2.87
CA GLY A 65 -11.64 2.96 -2.09
C GLY A 65 -12.70 2.98 -1.01
N TYR A 66 -13.15 4.18 -0.62
CA TYR A 66 -14.10 4.38 0.47
C TYR A 66 -15.35 5.10 -0.01
N GLY A 67 -16.51 4.51 0.26
CA GLY A 67 -17.80 5.06 -0.16
C GLY A 67 -17.89 5.16 -1.69
N LYS A 68 -17.83 6.37 -2.23
CA LYS A 68 -17.82 6.65 -3.68
C LYS A 68 -16.44 7.08 -4.19
N MET A 69 -15.46 7.27 -3.31
CA MET A 69 -14.12 7.73 -3.65
C MET A 69 -13.27 6.52 -3.99
N GLU A 70 -12.78 6.47 -5.22
CA GLU A 70 -11.80 5.50 -5.69
C GLU A 70 -10.39 6.01 -5.38
N ILE A 71 -9.54 5.17 -4.81
CA ILE A 71 -8.18 5.51 -4.38
C ILE A 71 -7.15 4.63 -5.09
N LEU A 72 -7.47 3.36 -5.26
CA LEU A 72 -6.64 2.43 -6.03
C LEU A 72 -7.21 2.32 -7.44
N HIS A 73 -6.34 2.44 -8.43
CA HIS A 73 -6.66 2.35 -9.84
C HIS A 73 -5.79 1.27 -10.49
N GLU A 74 -6.41 0.25 -11.05
CA GLU A 74 -5.75 -0.86 -11.76
C GLU A 74 -4.55 -1.42 -10.98
N PHE A 75 -4.70 -1.53 -9.65
CA PHE A 75 -3.63 -1.94 -8.76
C PHE A 75 -3.37 -3.44 -8.87
N ASN A 76 -2.11 -3.79 -9.07
CA ASN A 76 -1.63 -5.17 -9.19
C ASN A 76 -0.60 -5.50 -8.12
N LEU A 77 -0.69 -6.69 -7.52
CA LEU A 77 0.24 -7.17 -6.50
C LEU A 77 0.29 -8.70 -6.51
N GLN A 78 1.48 -9.25 -6.30
CA GLN A 78 1.66 -10.68 -6.05
C GLN A 78 2.57 -10.88 -4.84
N VAL A 79 2.20 -11.83 -3.99
CA VAL A 79 2.97 -12.21 -2.81
C VAL A 79 3.10 -13.73 -2.79
N GLY A 80 4.31 -14.24 -2.76
CA GLY A 80 4.60 -15.66 -2.66
C GLY A 80 4.43 -16.21 -1.24
N LYS A 81 4.32 -17.52 -1.12
CA LYS A 81 4.25 -18.19 0.19
C LYS A 81 5.55 -17.96 0.97
N GLY A 82 5.41 -17.54 2.23
CA GLY A 82 6.56 -17.26 3.12
C GLY A 82 7.30 -15.96 2.83
N GLN A 83 6.83 -15.14 1.90
CA GLN A 83 7.41 -13.83 1.63
C GLN A 83 6.94 -12.77 2.63
N SER A 84 7.83 -11.84 2.92
CA SER A 84 7.51 -10.57 3.60
C SER A 84 7.52 -9.44 2.58
N LEU A 85 6.44 -8.66 2.56
CA LEU A 85 6.30 -7.51 1.67
C LEU A 85 6.25 -6.22 2.48
N CYS A 86 7.04 -5.24 2.08
CA CYS A 86 7.00 -3.89 2.63
C CYS A 86 6.54 -2.90 1.55
N MET A 87 5.50 -2.13 1.85
CA MET A 87 5.02 -1.05 0.98
C MET A 87 5.56 0.29 1.47
N ILE A 88 6.36 0.95 0.61
CA ILE A 88 6.98 2.23 0.90
C ILE A 88 6.37 3.29 -0.03
N GLY A 89 6.19 4.50 0.47
CA GLY A 89 5.67 5.62 -0.30
C GLY A 89 5.16 6.75 0.60
N PRO A 90 4.87 7.93 0.04
CA PRO A 90 4.40 9.09 0.78
C PRO A 90 3.03 8.83 1.44
N ASN A 91 2.65 9.73 2.36
CA ASN A 91 1.30 9.71 2.93
C ASN A 91 0.28 10.00 1.82
N GLY A 92 -0.84 9.28 1.84
CA GLY A 92 -1.85 9.37 0.79
C GLY A 92 -1.61 8.50 -0.45
N ALA A 93 -0.48 7.80 -0.57
CA ALA A 93 -0.18 6.93 -1.73
C ALA A 93 -1.02 5.63 -1.81
N GLY A 94 -2.03 5.45 -0.97
CA GLY A 94 -2.91 4.29 -1.01
C GLY A 94 -2.41 3.04 -0.28
N LYS A 95 -1.25 3.06 0.41
CA LYS A 95 -0.68 1.90 1.13
C LYS A 95 -1.67 1.22 2.07
N SER A 96 -2.30 2.00 2.95
CA SER A 96 -3.33 1.48 3.87
C SER A 96 -4.57 1.00 3.11
N THR A 97 -4.91 1.64 1.99
CA THR A 97 -6.06 1.23 1.17
C THR A 97 -5.85 -0.15 0.55
N VAL A 98 -4.62 -0.49 0.15
CA VAL A 98 -4.27 -1.84 -0.32
C VAL A 98 -4.53 -2.87 0.78
N LEU A 99 -3.98 -2.66 1.99
CA LEU A 99 -4.18 -3.56 3.13
C LEU A 99 -5.65 -3.67 3.53
N HIS A 100 -6.35 -2.53 3.56
CA HIS A 100 -7.80 -2.49 3.83
C HIS A 100 -8.60 -3.25 2.77
N SER A 101 -8.20 -3.21 1.50
CA SER A 101 -8.85 -3.94 0.42
C SER A 101 -8.66 -5.45 0.57
N ILE A 102 -7.45 -5.89 0.90
CA ILE A 102 -7.16 -7.28 1.17
C ILE A 102 -8.02 -7.80 2.31
N PHE A 103 -8.13 -7.06 3.42
CA PHE A 103 -8.91 -7.47 4.58
C PHE A 103 -10.42 -7.27 4.43
N GLY A 104 -10.88 -6.36 3.56
CA GLY A 104 -12.30 -6.13 3.27
C GLY A 104 -12.91 -4.93 3.98
N PHE A 105 -12.12 -3.89 4.24
CA PHE A 105 -12.58 -2.62 4.80
C PHE A 105 -12.90 -1.57 3.73
N THR A 106 -12.56 -1.83 2.48
CA THR A 106 -12.84 -0.93 1.36
C THR A 106 -13.98 -1.45 0.50
N ARG A 107 -14.54 -0.56 -0.30
CA ARG A 107 -15.40 -0.93 -1.42
C ARG A 107 -14.51 -1.28 -2.61
N ILE A 108 -14.73 -2.47 -3.19
CA ILE A 108 -14.13 -2.86 -4.46
C ILE A 108 -15.09 -2.44 -5.57
N PHE A 109 -14.58 -1.64 -6.52
CA PHE A 109 -15.33 -1.19 -7.69
C PHE A 109 -15.15 -2.16 -8.87
N SER A 110 -13.91 -2.65 -9.06
CA SER A 110 -13.58 -3.67 -10.06
C SER A 110 -12.27 -4.37 -9.69
N GLY A 111 -11.91 -5.41 -10.44
CA GLY A 111 -10.72 -6.22 -10.20
C GLY A 111 -10.97 -7.37 -9.23
N GLN A 112 -9.91 -8.11 -8.91
CA GLN A 112 -10.02 -9.35 -8.17
C GLN A 112 -8.90 -9.49 -7.13
N ILE A 113 -9.23 -10.15 -6.03
CA ILE A 113 -8.26 -10.58 -5.02
C ILE A 113 -8.39 -12.10 -4.87
N LEU A 114 -7.30 -12.80 -5.09
CA LEU A 114 -7.20 -14.24 -5.00
C LEU A 114 -6.24 -14.63 -3.88
N SER A 115 -6.55 -15.67 -3.15
CA SER A 115 -5.68 -16.29 -2.17
C SER A 115 -5.56 -17.77 -2.45
N ARG A 116 -4.35 -18.32 -2.34
CA ARG A 116 -4.11 -19.77 -2.47
C ARG A 116 -4.02 -20.38 -1.08
N ILE A 117 -4.99 -21.24 -0.80
CA ILE A 117 -5.12 -21.95 0.48
C ILE A 117 -5.14 -23.43 0.16
N ASP A 118 -4.29 -24.21 0.84
CA ASP A 118 -4.19 -25.67 0.64
C ASP A 118 -4.09 -26.05 -0.85
N ASP A 119 -3.21 -25.35 -1.59
CA ASP A 119 -2.98 -25.49 -3.04
C ASP A 119 -4.20 -25.22 -3.94
N SER A 120 -5.29 -24.73 -3.38
CA SER A 120 -6.46 -24.28 -4.14
C SER A 120 -6.55 -22.77 -4.19
N GLU A 121 -6.83 -22.26 -5.39
CA GLU A 121 -7.04 -20.83 -5.62
C GLU A 121 -8.48 -20.44 -5.25
N LYS A 122 -8.63 -19.41 -4.43
CA LYS A 122 -9.92 -18.93 -3.96
C LYS A 122 -10.04 -17.42 -4.17
N TYR A 123 -11.12 -17.00 -4.80
CA TYR A 123 -11.50 -15.59 -4.89
C TYR A 123 -12.01 -15.11 -3.53
N ILE A 124 -11.31 -14.12 -2.98
CA ILE A 124 -11.64 -13.53 -1.66
C ILE A 124 -12.18 -12.11 -1.76
N THR A 125 -12.33 -11.60 -2.98
CA THR A 125 -12.75 -10.21 -3.25
C THR A 125 -14.01 -9.82 -2.51
N GLN A 126 -15.04 -10.67 -2.55
CA GLN A 126 -16.36 -10.42 -1.99
C GLN A 126 -16.57 -10.98 -0.58
N LEU A 127 -15.57 -11.65 -0.02
CA LEU A 127 -15.66 -12.18 1.33
C LEU A 127 -15.63 -11.04 2.36
N SER A 128 -16.48 -11.14 3.38
CA SER A 128 -16.41 -10.27 4.55
C SER A 128 -15.10 -10.48 5.31
N SER A 129 -14.69 -9.49 6.13
CA SER A 129 -13.48 -9.59 6.96
C SER A 129 -13.47 -10.83 7.85
N SER A 130 -14.64 -11.19 8.42
CA SER A 130 -14.79 -12.42 9.21
C SER A 130 -14.58 -13.70 8.39
N GLN A 131 -15.07 -13.73 7.15
CA GLN A 131 -14.86 -14.85 6.25
C GLN A 131 -13.40 -14.93 5.78
N LYS A 132 -12.77 -13.80 5.47
CA LYS A 132 -11.35 -13.74 5.11
C LYS A 132 -10.46 -14.27 6.23
N LEU A 133 -10.79 -13.97 7.49
CA LEU A 133 -10.08 -14.52 8.64
C LEU A 133 -10.29 -16.05 8.75
N LYS A 134 -11.54 -16.50 8.68
CA LYS A 134 -11.89 -17.92 8.93
C LYS A 134 -11.54 -18.84 7.75
N GLU A 135 -11.74 -18.36 6.53
CA GLU A 135 -11.65 -19.18 5.32
C GLU A 135 -10.37 -18.96 4.53
N ALA A 136 -9.71 -17.80 4.71
CA ALA A 136 -8.46 -17.46 4.02
C ALA A 136 -7.27 -17.27 4.97
N GLY A 137 -7.46 -17.34 6.28
CA GLY A 137 -6.41 -17.18 7.26
C GLY A 137 -5.80 -15.75 7.28
N ILE A 138 -6.52 -14.76 6.72
CA ILE A 138 -6.06 -13.38 6.63
C ILE A 138 -6.44 -12.64 7.90
N SER A 139 -5.46 -12.15 8.64
CA SER A 139 -5.65 -11.27 9.78
C SER A 139 -5.09 -9.88 9.49
N TYR A 140 -5.62 -8.87 10.16
CA TYR A 140 -5.18 -7.49 10.05
C TYR A 140 -4.84 -6.93 11.43
N ILE A 141 -3.62 -6.43 11.57
CA ILE A 141 -3.16 -5.76 12.78
C ILE A 141 -3.30 -4.25 12.54
N LEU A 142 -4.11 -3.60 13.36
CA LEU A 142 -4.33 -2.15 13.29
C LEU A 142 -3.06 -1.40 13.67
N GLN A 143 -2.86 -0.23 13.09
CA GLN A 143 -1.73 0.64 13.43
C GLN A 143 -1.84 1.16 14.87
N ASP A 144 -3.06 1.49 15.30
CA ASP A 144 -3.38 2.00 16.63
C ASP A 144 -4.40 1.08 17.32
N ASN A 145 -4.42 1.10 18.66
CA ASN A 145 -5.34 0.29 19.48
C ASN A 145 -5.27 -1.22 19.16
N SER A 146 -4.07 -1.73 18.96
CA SER A 146 -3.83 -3.16 18.72
C SER A 146 -3.77 -3.99 20.02
N VAL A 147 -3.98 -3.35 21.15
CA VAL A 147 -4.02 -3.98 22.47
C VAL A 147 -5.39 -3.78 23.12
N PHE A 148 -5.79 -4.72 23.95
CA PHE A 148 -6.97 -4.61 24.81
C PHE A 148 -6.55 -3.94 26.11
N PRO A 149 -6.92 -2.67 26.37
CA PRO A 149 -6.42 -1.87 27.50
C PRO A 149 -6.82 -2.42 28.86
N ASP A 150 -7.90 -3.19 28.93
CA ASP A 150 -8.41 -3.80 30.15
C ASP A 150 -7.82 -5.19 30.45
N MET A 151 -6.93 -5.68 29.55
CA MET A 151 -6.23 -6.94 29.70
C MET A 151 -4.78 -6.72 30.12
N THR A 152 -4.22 -7.70 30.83
CA THR A 152 -2.80 -7.72 31.17
C THR A 152 -1.94 -7.92 29.91
N VAL A 153 -0.64 -7.70 30.02
CA VAL A 153 0.31 -7.96 28.94
C VAL A 153 0.26 -9.42 28.49
N GLU A 154 0.17 -10.36 29.45
CA GLU A 154 0.12 -11.81 29.18
C GLU A 154 -1.16 -12.20 28.43
N GLU A 155 -2.30 -11.56 28.72
CA GLU A 155 -3.57 -11.80 28.02
C GLU A 155 -3.64 -11.16 26.63
N ASN A 156 -2.75 -10.20 26.34
CA ASN A 156 -2.62 -9.54 25.06
C ASN A 156 -1.65 -10.26 24.12
N LEU A 157 -0.84 -11.21 24.58
CA LEU A 157 0.12 -12.00 23.81
C LEU A 157 -0.44 -13.36 23.42
#